data_96a6ae56bea782a281eb4b342d004342
#
_entry.id   96a6ae56bea782a281eb4b342d004342
#
_cell.length_a   1.000
_cell.length_b   1.000
_cell.length_c   1.000
_cell.angle_alpha   90.00
_cell.angle_beta   90.00
_cell.angle_gamma   90.00
#
_symmetry.space_group_name_H-M   'P 1'
#
loop_
_entity.id
_entity.type
_entity.pdbx_description
1 polymer ?
#
loop_
_entity_poly.entity_id
_entity_poly.type
_entity_poly.pdbx_seq_one_letter_code
_entity_poly.pdbx_strand_id
1 'polypeptide(L)'
;MAGMELLPRLTARALASAIKLAGAGQASSLPGKVTNRLFPGYLHAHAAGLTEGLAIVTGTNGKTTTANMAALVLQDAGRQIVHNFEGANLLSGIATAFSRRPDARFALLEVDEAIAPLAVRCLRPPGAIVLTNLFRDQLDRYGEVDRLATGWQKMLEELPDVTLIANADDPLVAWVAQQSGRPTVFFGVEGLTEGAGNEVSDVTTCPRCATMLHYSARWLSQLGEYDCPNCGFARPPRRLWAQADRLVTAPDGTVTVPLGGDVQAGLRLRVPGLHTVYNALGTLALTSHLGVASEQALASLARYQPVFGRWSCVRRGQTLVQVNLAKNPAGMNQTLRTVGAVPGPKALIFVLNDNIADGRDISWIWDIDMEDLLPEAEAIVTTGTRRHEMALRLKYAGVPTAKVQTTPSLAAALELLQRRGQNSIYLLPTYTALKEVRRTLAGWDPVAQ
;
A
#
# COMPACT_ATOMS: atom_id res chain seq x y z
N MET A 1 -22.04 -11.15 29.42
CA MET A 1 -20.97 -10.68 28.55
C MET A 1 -21.19 -9.25 28.00
N ALA A 2 -22.41 -8.77 27.81
CA ALA A 2 -22.69 -7.41 27.29
C ALA A 2 -22.16 -6.23 28.16
N GLY A 3 -22.03 -6.39 29.46
CA GLY A 3 -21.57 -5.31 30.35
C GLY A 3 -20.05 -5.08 30.36
N MET A 4 -19.25 -6.10 30.07
CA MET A 4 -17.78 -5.99 30.06
C MET A 4 -17.23 -5.25 28.81
N GLU A 5 -18.01 -5.11 27.75
CA GLU A 5 -17.61 -4.45 26.52
C GLU A 5 -17.97 -2.95 26.46
N LEU A 6 -18.93 -2.53 27.30
CA LEU A 6 -19.46 -1.15 27.25
C LEU A 6 -18.41 -0.14 27.69
N LEU A 7 -17.70 -0.43 28.80
CA LEU A 7 -16.71 0.49 29.38
C LEU A 7 -15.51 0.74 28.44
N PRO A 8 -14.87 -0.29 27.83
CA PRO A 8 -13.81 -0.08 26.83
C PRO A 8 -14.25 0.73 25.63
N ARG A 9 -15.47 0.49 25.12
CA ARG A 9 -16.04 1.23 23.99
C ARG A 9 -16.29 2.70 24.34
N LEU A 10 -16.86 2.98 25.48
CA LEU A 10 -17.11 4.34 25.96
C LEU A 10 -15.81 5.11 26.17
N THR A 11 -14.80 4.47 26.77
CA THR A 11 -13.47 5.05 26.95
C THR A 11 -12.82 5.42 25.61
N ALA A 12 -12.83 4.51 24.63
CA ALA A 12 -12.25 4.75 23.31
C ALA A 12 -13.01 5.88 22.55
N ARG A 13 -14.34 5.91 22.63
CA ARG A 13 -15.18 6.94 21.99
C ARG A 13 -15.00 8.31 22.64
N ALA A 14 -15.01 8.38 23.97
CA ALA A 14 -14.81 9.62 24.70
C ALA A 14 -13.43 10.23 24.36
N LEU A 15 -12.38 9.40 24.35
CA LEU A 15 -11.03 9.84 23.99
C LEU A 15 -10.95 10.28 22.54
N ALA A 16 -11.57 9.55 21.61
CA ALA A 16 -11.62 9.95 20.20
C ALA A 16 -12.32 11.31 19.99
N SER A 17 -13.42 11.54 20.71
CA SER A 17 -14.15 12.81 20.69
C SER A 17 -13.32 13.95 21.27
N ALA A 18 -12.65 13.72 22.41
CA ALA A 18 -11.78 14.72 23.04
C ALA A 18 -10.59 15.11 22.11
N ILE A 19 -9.96 14.14 21.43
CA ILE A 19 -8.86 14.39 20.49
C ILE A 19 -9.34 15.22 19.29
N LYS A 20 -10.51 14.90 18.75
CA LYS A 20 -11.12 15.67 17.65
C LYS A 20 -11.44 17.11 18.05
N LEU A 21 -12.03 17.30 19.23
CA LEU A 21 -12.35 18.63 19.78
C LEU A 21 -11.09 19.46 20.04
N ALA A 22 -10.02 18.83 20.49
CA ALA A 22 -8.73 19.49 20.69
C ALA A 22 -7.96 19.79 19.39
N GLY A 23 -8.49 19.43 18.20
CA GLY A 23 -7.80 19.61 16.91
C GLY A 23 -6.50 18.80 16.76
N ALA A 24 -6.28 17.79 17.62
CA ALA A 24 -5.04 17.04 17.71
C ALA A 24 -4.89 15.90 16.68
N GLY A 25 -5.73 15.88 15.61
CA GLY A 25 -5.67 14.92 14.52
C GLY A 25 -6.88 13.99 14.42
N GLN A 26 -6.78 12.96 13.55
CA GLN A 26 -7.93 12.06 13.24
C GLN A 26 -8.23 11.02 14.32
N ALA A 27 -7.48 10.96 15.42
CA ALA A 27 -7.66 9.98 16.52
C ALA A 27 -7.66 8.51 16.03
N SER A 28 -6.81 8.19 15.04
CA SER A 28 -6.81 6.85 14.40
C SER A 28 -6.16 5.76 15.25
N SER A 29 -5.23 6.09 16.15
CA SER A 29 -4.48 5.09 16.93
C SER A 29 -4.43 5.34 18.44
N LEU A 30 -4.45 6.60 18.89
CA LEU A 30 -4.32 6.92 20.32
C LEU A 30 -5.47 6.35 21.19
N PRO A 31 -6.76 6.42 20.78
CA PRO A 31 -7.86 5.81 21.51
C PRO A 31 -7.65 4.31 21.72
N GLY A 32 -7.28 3.58 20.67
CA GLY A 32 -7.02 2.15 20.75
C GLY A 32 -5.77 1.79 21.55
N LYS A 33 -4.73 2.65 21.56
CA LYS A 33 -3.56 2.44 22.44
C LYS A 33 -3.94 2.47 23.91
N VAL A 34 -4.76 3.44 24.30
CA VAL A 34 -5.27 3.53 25.69
C VAL A 34 -6.19 2.34 25.99
N THR A 35 -7.11 2.00 25.08
CA THR A 35 -8.03 0.88 25.24
C THR A 35 -7.30 -0.44 25.42
N ASN A 36 -6.32 -0.76 24.56
CA ASN A 36 -5.53 -1.99 24.67
C ASN A 36 -4.71 -2.06 25.96
N ARG A 37 -4.24 -0.90 26.47
CA ARG A 37 -3.50 -0.84 27.74
C ARG A 37 -4.39 -1.09 28.95
N LEU A 38 -5.60 -0.54 28.95
CA LEU A 38 -6.54 -0.68 30.07
C LEU A 38 -7.34 -1.99 30.01
N PHE A 39 -7.54 -2.53 28.81
CA PHE A 39 -8.36 -3.72 28.55
C PHE A 39 -7.63 -4.68 27.59
N PRO A 40 -6.66 -5.47 28.08
CA PRO A 40 -5.81 -6.33 27.22
C PRO A 40 -6.60 -7.35 26.37
N GLY A 41 -7.78 -7.81 26.83
CA GLY A 41 -8.65 -8.73 26.08
C GLY A 41 -9.60 -8.09 25.06
N TYR A 42 -9.56 -6.76 24.90
CA TYR A 42 -10.52 -6.01 24.07
C TYR A 42 -10.58 -6.48 22.61
N LEU A 43 -9.43 -6.67 21.97
CA LEU A 43 -9.36 -7.11 20.57
C LEU A 43 -9.95 -8.51 20.38
N HIS A 44 -9.58 -9.44 21.27
CA HIS A 44 -10.08 -10.82 21.22
C HIS A 44 -11.59 -10.88 21.41
N ALA A 45 -12.13 -10.18 22.41
CA ALA A 45 -13.56 -10.16 22.70
C ALA A 45 -14.37 -9.63 21.51
N HIS A 46 -13.91 -8.54 20.87
CA HIS A 46 -14.59 -7.97 19.71
C HIS A 46 -14.48 -8.85 18.47
N ALA A 47 -13.30 -9.43 18.24
CA ALA A 47 -13.11 -10.36 17.12
C ALA A 47 -13.96 -11.64 17.30
N ALA A 48 -14.10 -12.15 18.52
CA ALA A 48 -14.97 -13.30 18.82
C ALA A 48 -16.46 -13.01 18.56
N GLY A 49 -16.90 -11.75 18.67
CA GLY A 49 -18.27 -11.32 18.37
C GLY A 49 -18.62 -11.22 16.89
N LEU A 50 -17.64 -11.32 15.98
CA LEU A 50 -17.89 -11.23 14.52
C LEU A 50 -18.57 -12.51 14.02
N THR A 51 -19.82 -12.41 13.57
CA THR A 51 -20.61 -13.57 13.11
C THR A 51 -20.24 -14.04 11.70
N GLU A 52 -19.69 -13.14 10.87
CA GLU A 52 -19.30 -13.42 9.49
C GLU A 52 -17.78 -13.59 9.32
N GLY A 53 -17.01 -13.51 10.42
CA GLY A 53 -15.57 -13.74 10.41
C GLY A 53 -14.72 -12.48 10.21
N LEU A 54 -13.45 -12.70 9.85
CA LEU A 54 -12.53 -11.62 9.52
C LEU A 54 -11.55 -12.01 8.41
N ALA A 55 -11.08 -11.02 7.67
CA ALA A 55 -9.97 -11.12 6.72
C ALA A 55 -8.90 -10.09 7.04
N ILE A 56 -7.65 -10.43 6.72
CA ILE A 56 -6.48 -9.58 6.90
C ILE A 56 -5.87 -9.25 5.54
N VAL A 57 -5.42 -8.01 5.37
CA VAL A 57 -4.58 -7.57 4.25
C VAL A 57 -3.23 -7.16 4.82
N THR A 58 -2.16 -7.82 4.39
CA THR A 58 -0.79 -7.56 4.85
C THR A 58 0.22 -7.61 3.70
N GLY A 59 1.42 -7.11 3.94
CA GLY A 59 2.53 -6.97 3.00
C GLY A 59 3.16 -5.58 3.08
N THR A 60 4.22 -5.32 2.33
CA THR A 60 4.95 -4.05 2.43
C THR A 60 4.22 -2.91 1.73
N ASN A 61 3.87 -3.08 0.46
CA ASN A 61 3.21 -2.06 -0.34
C ASN A 61 1.79 -2.51 -0.75
N GLY A 62 0.91 -1.52 -0.97
CA GLY A 62 -0.45 -1.77 -1.45
C GLY A 62 -1.49 -2.10 -0.38
N LYS A 63 -1.13 -2.40 0.87
CA LYS A 63 -2.05 -2.76 1.97
C LYS A 63 -3.28 -1.86 2.05
N THR A 64 -3.06 -0.57 2.24
CA THR A 64 -4.14 0.42 2.42
C THR A 64 -5.07 0.49 1.21
N THR A 65 -4.49 0.48 0.02
CA THR A 65 -5.27 0.55 -1.22
C THR A 65 -6.10 -0.71 -1.42
N THR A 66 -5.51 -1.90 -1.27
CA THR A 66 -6.20 -3.19 -1.38
C THR A 66 -7.32 -3.31 -0.34
N ALA A 67 -7.03 -2.95 0.92
CA ALA A 67 -8.01 -3.03 1.99
C ALA A 67 -9.18 -2.03 1.78
N ASN A 68 -8.90 -0.81 1.30
CA ASN A 68 -9.94 0.18 1.00
C ASN A 68 -10.78 -0.22 -0.23
N MET A 69 -10.16 -0.76 -1.28
CA MET A 69 -10.87 -1.31 -2.44
C MET A 69 -11.78 -2.46 -2.01
N ALA A 70 -11.29 -3.42 -1.23
CA ALA A 70 -12.07 -4.53 -0.72
C ALA A 70 -13.20 -4.06 0.22
N ALA A 71 -12.94 -3.07 1.07
CA ALA A 71 -13.95 -2.48 1.93
C ALA A 71 -15.10 -1.86 1.11
N LEU A 72 -14.78 -1.12 0.05
CA LEU A 72 -15.77 -0.55 -0.86
C LEU A 72 -16.63 -1.66 -1.49
N VAL A 73 -16.01 -2.69 -2.05
CA VAL A 73 -16.72 -3.82 -2.68
C VAL A 73 -17.65 -4.52 -1.69
N LEU A 74 -17.16 -4.81 -0.47
CA LEU A 74 -17.95 -5.48 0.56
C LEU A 74 -19.13 -4.62 1.07
N GLN A 75 -18.92 -3.30 1.19
CA GLN A 75 -19.98 -2.35 1.58
C GLN A 75 -21.05 -2.23 0.49
N ASP A 76 -20.65 -2.16 -0.78
CA ASP A 76 -21.56 -2.15 -1.92
C ASP A 76 -22.35 -3.47 -2.03
N ALA A 77 -21.75 -4.59 -1.55
CA ALA A 77 -22.44 -5.87 -1.42
C ALA A 77 -23.33 -5.97 -0.16
N GLY A 78 -23.52 -4.85 0.56
CA GLY A 78 -24.41 -4.76 1.72
C GLY A 78 -23.84 -5.30 3.03
N ARG A 79 -22.54 -5.62 3.11
CA ARG A 79 -21.94 -6.14 4.34
C ARG A 79 -21.67 -5.02 5.36
N GLN A 80 -21.97 -5.29 6.60
CA GLN A 80 -21.62 -4.43 7.73
C GLN A 80 -20.22 -4.76 8.22
N ILE A 81 -19.24 -3.98 7.78
CA ILE A 81 -17.84 -4.25 8.08
C ILE A 81 -17.24 -3.24 9.06
N VAL A 82 -16.29 -3.71 9.87
CA VAL A 82 -15.28 -2.87 10.53
C VAL A 82 -14.00 -2.88 9.72
N HIS A 83 -13.43 -1.69 9.49
CA HIS A 83 -12.21 -1.50 8.71
C HIS A 83 -11.39 -0.33 9.26
N ASN A 84 -10.06 -0.48 9.32
CA ASN A 84 -9.12 0.55 9.78
C ASN A 84 -8.57 1.38 8.59
N PHE A 85 -9.48 2.04 7.87
CA PHE A 85 -9.26 2.66 6.54
C PHE A 85 -8.19 3.78 6.47
N GLU A 86 -7.74 4.33 7.60
CA GLU A 86 -6.74 5.41 7.67
C GLU A 86 -5.29 4.89 7.59
N GLY A 87 -5.07 3.58 7.32
CA GLY A 87 -3.74 2.97 7.33
C GLY A 87 -3.16 2.80 8.74
N ALA A 88 -4.00 2.88 9.77
CA ALA A 88 -3.62 2.62 11.16
C ALA A 88 -3.52 1.09 11.40
N ASN A 89 -2.47 0.48 10.85
CA ASN A 89 -2.29 -0.96 10.68
C ASN A 89 -1.64 -1.68 11.88
N LEU A 90 -1.46 -0.99 13.02
CA LEU A 90 -1.02 -1.56 14.27
C LEU A 90 -2.22 -1.95 15.15
N LEU A 91 -2.01 -2.76 16.19
CA LEU A 91 -3.06 -3.21 17.12
C LEU A 91 -3.88 -2.05 17.70
N SER A 92 -3.27 -0.89 17.92
CA SER A 92 -3.96 0.32 18.39
C SER A 92 -4.95 0.89 17.37
N GLY A 93 -4.61 0.84 16.09
CA GLY A 93 -5.51 1.26 15.00
C GLY A 93 -6.69 0.31 14.86
N ILE A 94 -6.44 -0.99 14.94
CA ILE A 94 -7.45 -2.04 14.91
C ILE A 94 -8.44 -1.86 16.07
N ALA A 95 -7.95 -1.64 17.29
CA ALA A 95 -8.80 -1.40 18.47
C ALA A 95 -9.66 -0.13 18.29
N THR A 96 -9.09 0.94 17.71
CA THR A 96 -9.85 2.15 17.40
C THR A 96 -10.96 1.86 16.37
N ALA A 97 -10.67 1.06 15.34
CA ALA A 97 -11.67 0.69 14.33
C ALA A 97 -12.85 -0.08 14.95
N PHE A 98 -12.58 -1.07 15.78
CA PHE A 98 -13.63 -1.81 16.52
C PHE A 98 -14.49 -0.92 17.39
N SER A 99 -13.91 0.07 18.06
CA SER A 99 -14.69 1.00 18.90
C SER A 99 -15.67 1.87 18.09
N ARG A 100 -15.40 2.11 16.82
CA ARG A 100 -16.24 2.92 15.92
C ARG A 100 -17.42 2.13 15.33
N ARG A 101 -17.28 0.81 15.18
CA ARG A 101 -18.27 -0.08 14.54
C ARG A 101 -18.53 -1.33 15.38
N PRO A 102 -19.17 -1.17 16.55
CA PRO A 102 -19.42 -2.27 17.47
C PRO A 102 -20.45 -3.29 16.95
N ASP A 103 -21.24 -2.90 15.97
CA ASP A 103 -22.30 -3.66 15.32
C ASP A 103 -21.84 -4.41 14.06
N ALA A 104 -20.56 -4.27 13.70
CA ALA A 104 -20.02 -4.96 12.55
C ALA A 104 -20.05 -6.47 12.71
N ARG A 105 -20.41 -7.18 11.63
CA ARG A 105 -20.48 -8.65 11.57
C ARG A 105 -19.23 -9.28 10.97
N PHE A 106 -18.51 -8.52 10.16
CA PHE A 106 -17.28 -8.91 9.49
C PHE A 106 -16.18 -7.88 9.75
N ALA A 107 -14.93 -8.32 9.90
CA ALA A 107 -13.78 -7.43 9.96
C ALA A 107 -12.90 -7.59 8.71
N LEU A 108 -12.56 -6.47 8.08
CA LEU A 108 -11.51 -6.37 7.08
C LEU A 108 -10.40 -5.50 7.64
N LEU A 109 -9.27 -6.11 7.98
CA LEU A 109 -8.20 -5.42 8.71
C LEU A 109 -6.94 -5.28 7.85
N GLU A 110 -6.49 -4.04 7.67
CA GLU A 110 -5.13 -3.78 7.24
C GLU A 110 -4.19 -4.02 8.42
N VAL A 111 -3.16 -4.85 8.24
CA VAL A 111 -2.20 -5.20 9.29
C VAL A 111 -0.78 -5.05 8.76
N ASP A 112 0.08 -4.40 9.55
CA ASP A 112 1.50 -4.26 9.27
C ASP A 112 2.17 -5.64 9.20
N GLU A 113 3.07 -5.84 8.24
CA GLU A 113 3.69 -7.13 7.93
C GLU A 113 4.47 -7.74 9.10
N ALA A 114 5.09 -6.92 9.93
CA ALA A 114 5.81 -7.37 11.11
C ALA A 114 4.87 -7.65 12.29
N ILE A 115 3.71 -6.97 12.32
CA ILE A 115 2.72 -7.11 13.38
C ILE A 115 1.70 -8.23 13.08
N ALA A 116 1.60 -8.70 11.83
CA ALA A 116 0.64 -9.72 11.45
C ALA A 116 0.64 -10.97 12.34
N PRO A 117 1.80 -11.58 12.72
CA PRO A 117 1.82 -12.72 13.62
C PRO A 117 1.24 -12.42 15.02
N LEU A 118 1.50 -11.22 15.54
CA LEU A 118 0.95 -10.80 16.82
C LEU A 118 -0.56 -10.49 16.72
N ALA A 119 -0.98 -9.84 15.63
CA ALA A 119 -2.38 -9.49 15.40
C ALA A 119 -3.27 -10.74 15.35
N VAL A 120 -2.83 -11.77 14.64
CA VAL A 120 -3.55 -13.05 14.55
C VAL A 120 -3.77 -13.67 15.94
N ARG A 121 -2.76 -13.64 16.81
CA ARG A 121 -2.88 -14.17 18.19
C ARG A 121 -3.78 -13.31 19.08
N CYS A 122 -3.86 -12.00 18.83
CA CYS A 122 -4.70 -11.07 19.58
C CYS A 122 -6.16 -11.04 19.12
N LEU A 123 -6.44 -11.57 17.94
CA LEU A 123 -7.75 -11.61 17.30
C LEU A 123 -8.33 -13.05 17.37
N ARG A 124 -9.31 -13.34 16.57
CA ARG A 124 -9.70 -14.73 16.21
C ARG A 124 -8.96 -15.14 14.93
N PRO A 125 -8.83 -16.45 14.64
CA PRO A 125 -8.29 -16.88 13.36
C PRO A 125 -9.02 -16.24 12.18
N PRO A 126 -8.30 -15.63 11.21
CA PRO A 126 -8.89 -15.09 9.99
C PRO A 126 -9.34 -16.21 9.05
N GLY A 127 -10.46 -16.01 8.35
CA GLY A 127 -10.89 -16.90 7.28
C GLY A 127 -10.06 -16.73 6.01
N ALA A 128 -9.52 -15.53 5.79
CA ALA A 128 -8.65 -15.24 4.64
C ALA A 128 -7.54 -14.24 5.00
N ILE A 129 -6.37 -14.38 4.36
CA ILE A 129 -5.26 -13.42 4.42
C ILE A 129 -4.81 -13.07 3.02
N VAL A 130 -4.80 -11.78 2.69
CA VAL A 130 -4.20 -11.26 1.46
C VAL A 130 -2.73 -10.94 1.72
N LEU A 131 -1.84 -11.55 0.96
CA LEU A 131 -0.40 -11.33 0.96
C LEU A 131 -0.03 -10.56 -0.31
N THR A 132 0.25 -9.24 -0.17
CA THR A 132 0.46 -8.38 -1.34
C THR A 132 1.86 -8.50 -1.92
N ASN A 133 2.88 -8.25 -1.14
CA ASN A 133 4.31 -8.33 -1.49
C ASN A 133 5.18 -8.19 -0.24
N LEU A 134 6.46 -8.54 -0.37
CA LEU A 134 7.49 -8.35 0.66
C LEU A 134 8.69 -7.62 0.07
N PHE A 135 8.77 -6.32 0.27
CA PHE A 135 9.90 -5.47 -0.09
C PHE A 135 10.67 -5.01 1.15
N ARG A 136 11.90 -4.59 0.98
CA ARG A 136 12.63 -3.87 2.04
C ARG A 136 11.88 -2.60 2.42
N ASP A 137 11.62 -2.43 3.71
CA ASP A 137 10.98 -1.25 4.27
C ASP A 137 11.48 -1.04 5.69
N GLN A 138 12.06 0.13 5.97
CA GLN A 138 12.51 0.51 7.31
C GLN A 138 13.37 -0.58 7.98
N LEU A 139 14.50 -0.96 7.35
CA LEU A 139 15.41 -2.02 7.84
C LEU A 139 15.85 -1.81 9.30
N ASP A 140 15.97 -0.56 9.73
CA ASP A 140 16.25 -0.17 11.10
C ASP A 140 15.18 -0.61 12.11
N ARG A 141 13.94 -0.91 11.66
CA ARG A 141 12.82 -1.35 12.51
C ARG A 141 12.53 -2.84 12.40
N TYR A 142 12.55 -3.40 11.21
CA TYR A 142 12.02 -4.74 10.94
C TYR A 142 13.08 -5.75 10.52
N GLY A 143 14.29 -5.29 10.16
CA GLY A 143 15.37 -6.15 9.67
C GLY A 143 15.10 -6.65 8.24
N GLU A 144 15.72 -7.77 7.90
CA GLU A 144 15.67 -8.34 6.55
C GLU A 144 14.31 -8.94 6.20
N VAL A 145 13.93 -8.89 4.92
CA VAL A 145 12.66 -9.43 4.40
C VAL A 145 12.46 -10.92 4.67
N ASP A 146 13.55 -11.69 4.72
CA ASP A 146 13.53 -13.13 5.03
C ASP A 146 13.01 -13.43 6.44
N ARG A 147 13.28 -12.53 7.40
CA ARG A 147 12.75 -12.67 8.76
C ARG A 147 11.24 -12.47 8.80
N LEU A 148 10.71 -11.55 8.00
CA LEU A 148 9.27 -11.33 7.86
C LEU A 148 8.61 -12.56 7.22
N ALA A 149 9.20 -13.09 6.15
CA ALA A 149 8.71 -14.30 5.49
C ALA A 149 8.68 -15.51 6.45
N THR A 150 9.76 -15.71 7.21
CA THR A 150 9.83 -16.77 8.25
C THR A 150 8.79 -16.55 9.35
N GLY A 151 8.57 -15.30 9.76
CA GLY A 151 7.54 -14.94 10.74
C GLY A 151 6.13 -15.28 10.24
N TRP A 152 5.86 -15.05 8.96
CA TRP A 152 4.58 -15.41 8.34
C TRP A 152 4.40 -16.93 8.22
N GLN A 153 5.45 -17.69 7.90
CA GLN A 153 5.37 -19.15 7.90
C GLN A 153 4.93 -19.69 9.26
N LYS A 154 5.60 -19.26 10.34
CA LYS A 154 5.23 -19.65 11.70
C LYS A 154 3.80 -19.24 12.07
N MET A 155 3.36 -18.06 11.65
CA MET A 155 1.98 -17.62 11.85
C MET A 155 1.00 -18.56 11.13
N LEU A 156 1.30 -18.96 9.91
CA LEU A 156 0.42 -19.82 9.11
C LEU A 156 0.35 -21.26 9.65
N GLU A 157 1.39 -21.74 10.34
CA GLU A 157 1.36 -23.02 11.04
C GLU A 157 0.24 -23.06 12.11
N GLU A 158 -0.03 -21.91 12.76
CA GLU A 158 -1.08 -21.73 13.78
C GLU A 158 -2.50 -21.57 13.16
N LEU A 159 -2.65 -21.51 11.82
CA LEU A 159 -3.89 -21.21 11.13
C LEU A 159 -4.28 -22.31 10.12
N PRO A 160 -4.77 -23.49 10.55
CA PRO A 160 -5.04 -24.62 9.65
C PRO A 160 -6.11 -24.34 8.60
N ASP A 161 -7.10 -23.53 8.91
CA ASP A 161 -8.31 -23.32 8.10
C ASP A 161 -8.30 -21.99 7.30
N VAL A 162 -7.15 -21.27 7.27
CA VAL A 162 -7.05 -20.00 6.56
C VAL A 162 -6.89 -20.21 5.05
N THR A 163 -7.60 -19.42 4.25
CA THR A 163 -7.34 -19.30 2.80
C THR A 163 -6.40 -18.13 2.53
N LEU A 164 -5.37 -18.38 1.72
CA LEU A 164 -4.43 -17.35 1.29
C LEU A 164 -4.85 -16.77 -0.06
N ILE A 165 -4.79 -15.46 -0.17
CA ILE A 165 -4.90 -14.72 -1.43
C ILE A 165 -3.50 -14.14 -1.68
N ALA A 166 -2.70 -14.76 -2.53
CA ALA A 166 -1.27 -14.52 -2.58
C ALA A 166 -0.80 -14.01 -3.95
N ASN A 167 0.07 -13.01 -3.95
CA ASN A 167 0.72 -12.55 -5.16
C ASN A 167 1.73 -13.58 -5.66
N ALA A 168 1.46 -14.19 -6.80
CA ALA A 168 2.32 -15.20 -7.43
C ALA A 168 3.65 -14.63 -7.92
N ASP A 169 3.67 -13.33 -8.22
CA ASP A 169 4.79 -12.66 -8.88
C ASP A 169 5.91 -12.28 -7.90
N ASP A 170 5.62 -12.32 -6.59
CA ASP A 170 6.60 -12.12 -5.53
C ASP A 170 7.15 -13.48 -5.05
N PRO A 171 8.46 -13.78 -5.23
CA PRO A 171 9.03 -15.07 -4.86
C PRO A 171 8.90 -15.41 -3.38
N LEU A 172 9.02 -14.41 -2.47
CA LEU A 172 8.88 -14.68 -1.03
C LEU A 172 7.43 -14.96 -0.64
N VAL A 173 6.48 -14.20 -1.18
CA VAL A 173 5.05 -14.43 -0.96
C VAL A 173 4.64 -15.80 -1.50
N ALA A 174 5.06 -16.14 -2.72
CA ALA A 174 4.77 -17.43 -3.33
C ALA A 174 5.39 -18.59 -2.51
N TRP A 175 6.62 -18.42 -2.04
CA TRP A 175 7.28 -19.40 -1.20
C TRP A 175 6.56 -19.62 0.13
N VAL A 176 6.20 -18.53 0.84
CA VAL A 176 5.44 -18.59 2.10
C VAL A 176 4.12 -19.32 1.88
N ALA A 177 3.39 -18.97 0.84
CA ALA A 177 2.10 -19.58 0.53
C ALA A 177 2.24 -21.08 0.21
N GLN A 178 3.18 -21.47 -0.65
CA GLN A 178 3.43 -22.87 -1.00
C GLN A 178 3.89 -23.72 0.19
N GLN A 179 4.80 -23.18 1.03
CA GLN A 179 5.31 -23.89 2.20
C GLN A 179 4.27 -24.08 3.29
N SER A 180 3.30 -23.16 3.39
CA SER A 180 2.25 -23.25 4.41
C SER A 180 1.30 -24.45 4.20
N GLY A 181 1.20 -24.97 2.98
CA GLY A 181 0.21 -26.00 2.60
C GLY A 181 -1.25 -25.55 2.72
N ARG A 182 -1.52 -24.25 2.85
CA ARG A 182 -2.87 -23.69 2.99
C ARG A 182 -3.55 -23.56 1.63
N PRO A 183 -4.89 -23.66 1.56
CA PRO A 183 -5.61 -23.31 0.35
C PRO A 183 -5.21 -21.93 -0.12
N THR A 184 -4.75 -21.81 -1.37
CA THR A 184 -4.21 -20.54 -1.89
C THR A 184 -4.82 -20.19 -3.23
N VAL A 185 -5.32 -18.97 -3.35
CA VAL A 185 -5.69 -18.32 -4.60
C VAL A 185 -4.55 -17.40 -5.02
N PHE A 186 -3.80 -17.79 -6.02
CA PHE A 186 -2.72 -16.98 -6.56
C PHE A 186 -3.26 -15.98 -7.59
N PHE A 187 -2.80 -14.74 -7.49
CA PHE A 187 -3.04 -13.67 -8.47
C PHE A 187 -1.72 -13.08 -8.96
N GLY A 188 -1.73 -12.41 -10.11
CA GLY A 188 -0.55 -11.78 -10.68
C GLY A 188 -0.83 -11.11 -12.02
N VAL A 189 0.21 -10.75 -12.77
CA VAL A 189 0.08 -10.17 -14.11
C VAL A 189 0.74 -11.07 -15.16
N GLU A 190 0.40 -10.88 -16.42
CA GLU A 190 0.96 -11.58 -17.56
C GLU A 190 1.26 -10.64 -18.72
N GLY A 191 1.99 -11.13 -19.73
CA GLY A 191 2.22 -10.45 -20.99
C GLY A 191 3.39 -9.48 -21.00
N LEU A 192 4.04 -9.19 -19.88
CA LEU A 192 5.21 -8.31 -19.86
C LEU A 192 6.48 -9.14 -20.20
N THR A 193 7.11 -8.80 -21.31
CA THR A 193 8.36 -9.43 -21.77
C THR A 193 9.60 -8.60 -21.44
N GLU A 194 9.41 -7.29 -21.22
CA GLU A 194 10.48 -6.35 -20.83
C GLU A 194 10.18 -5.81 -19.43
N GLY A 195 11.21 -5.71 -18.62
CA GLY A 195 11.03 -5.59 -17.23
C GLY A 195 11.54 -4.33 -16.56
N ALA A 196 11.72 -4.45 -15.27
CA ALA A 196 12.26 -3.43 -14.38
C ALA A 196 13.69 -2.98 -14.70
N GLY A 197 14.26 -3.42 -15.82
CA GLY A 197 15.64 -3.09 -16.19
C GLY A 197 16.63 -3.51 -15.11
N ASN A 198 17.50 -2.60 -14.71
CA ASN A 198 18.50 -2.81 -13.65
C ASN A 198 17.98 -2.49 -12.24
N GLU A 199 16.66 -2.34 -12.03
CA GLU A 199 16.12 -2.03 -10.71
C GLU A 199 16.64 -2.97 -9.62
N VAL A 200 16.99 -2.38 -8.49
CA VAL A 200 17.40 -3.14 -7.31
C VAL A 200 16.28 -4.10 -6.91
N SER A 201 16.61 -5.39 -6.84
CA SER A 201 15.72 -6.45 -6.40
C SER A 201 16.07 -6.85 -4.96
N ASP A 202 15.06 -6.91 -4.10
CA ASP A 202 15.24 -7.36 -2.72
C ASP A 202 15.38 -8.88 -2.62
N VAL A 203 14.95 -9.61 -3.66
CA VAL A 203 15.03 -11.07 -3.73
C VAL A 203 15.70 -11.50 -5.02
N THR A 204 16.95 -11.89 -4.92
CA THR A 204 17.76 -12.39 -6.03
C THR A 204 18.03 -13.89 -5.93
N THR A 205 17.88 -14.48 -4.74
CA THR A 205 18.15 -15.89 -4.46
C THR A 205 16.86 -16.65 -4.14
N CYS A 206 16.89 -17.94 -4.47
CA CYS A 206 15.79 -18.86 -4.19
C CYS A 206 15.58 -19.01 -2.67
N PRO A 207 14.37 -18.78 -2.14
CA PRO A 207 14.09 -18.91 -0.71
C PRO A 207 14.14 -20.37 -0.21
N ARG A 208 14.20 -21.36 -1.11
CA ARG A 208 14.34 -22.79 -0.77
C ARG A 208 15.79 -23.26 -0.65
N CYS A 209 16.67 -22.82 -1.55
CA CYS A 209 18.00 -23.39 -1.69
C CYS A 209 19.12 -22.37 -1.87
N ALA A 210 18.82 -21.07 -1.74
CA ALA A 210 19.74 -19.94 -1.87
C ALA A 210 20.48 -19.83 -3.23
N THR A 211 20.12 -20.64 -4.24
CA THR A 211 20.64 -20.48 -5.60
C THR A 211 20.06 -19.22 -6.24
N MET A 212 20.82 -18.52 -7.09
CA MET A 212 20.30 -17.38 -7.85
C MET A 212 19.06 -17.76 -8.63
N LEU A 213 17.99 -16.96 -8.49
CA LEU A 213 16.79 -17.10 -9.31
C LEU A 213 17.08 -16.67 -10.74
N HIS A 214 16.56 -17.42 -11.67
CA HIS A 214 16.45 -17.01 -13.07
C HIS A 214 15.14 -16.25 -13.26
N TYR A 215 15.21 -15.05 -13.85
CA TYR A 215 14.05 -14.24 -14.22
C TYR A 215 13.97 -14.16 -15.74
N SER A 216 12.92 -14.72 -16.33
CA SER A 216 12.63 -14.53 -17.75
C SER A 216 12.02 -13.17 -18.04
N ALA A 217 11.32 -12.59 -17.06
CA ALA A 217 10.83 -11.21 -17.08
C ALA A 217 10.70 -10.68 -15.64
N ARG A 218 11.05 -9.41 -15.44
CA ARG A 218 10.95 -8.73 -14.15
C ARG A 218 10.41 -7.32 -14.37
N TRP A 219 9.36 -6.92 -13.70
CA TRP A 219 8.65 -5.68 -14.01
C TRP A 219 8.46 -4.69 -12.86
N LEU A 220 8.58 -5.11 -11.61
CA LEU A 220 8.60 -4.23 -10.43
C LEU A 220 9.51 -4.85 -9.37
N SER A 221 10.74 -4.35 -9.21
CA SER A 221 11.71 -4.91 -8.27
C SER A 221 11.84 -6.44 -8.47
N GLN A 222 11.51 -7.28 -7.47
CA GLN A 222 11.52 -8.75 -7.61
C GLN A 222 10.24 -9.35 -8.22
N LEU A 223 9.21 -8.55 -8.47
CA LEU A 223 7.99 -9.11 -9.08
C LEU A 223 8.23 -9.48 -10.53
N GLY A 224 7.97 -10.73 -10.89
CA GLY A 224 8.25 -11.19 -12.23
C GLY A 224 7.92 -12.65 -12.50
N GLU A 225 8.36 -13.10 -13.65
CA GLU A 225 8.39 -14.50 -14.06
C GLU A 225 9.73 -15.10 -13.67
N TYR A 226 9.74 -16.02 -12.73
CA TYR A 226 10.95 -16.57 -12.14
C TYR A 226 10.90 -18.08 -11.96
N ASP A 227 12.08 -18.69 -12.00
CA ASP A 227 12.30 -20.09 -11.64
C ASP A 227 13.67 -20.28 -10.98
N CYS A 228 13.82 -21.35 -10.24
CA CYS A 228 15.10 -21.77 -9.67
C CYS A 228 15.67 -22.93 -10.46
N PRO A 229 16.83 -22.78 -11.12
CA PRO A 229 17.42 -23.84 -11.93
C PRO A 229 17.90 -25.05 -11.11
N ASN A 230 18.08 -24.88 -9.78
CA ASN A 230 18.59 -25.95 -8.91
C ASN A 230 17.47 -26.79 -8.28
N CYS A 231 16.42 -26.19 -7.73
CA CYS A 231 15.40 -26.94 -6.97
C CYS A 231 14.00 -26.95 -7.61
N GLY A 232 13.85 -26.33 -8.77
CA GLY A 232 12.57 -26.26 -9.48
C GLY A 232 11.51 -25.40 -8.81
N PHE A 233 11.88 -24.57 -7.81
CA PHE A 233 10.96 -23.55 -7.30
C PHE A 233 10.66 -22.54 -8.41
N ALA A 234 9.39 -22.31 -8.68
CA ALA A 234 8.98 -21.41 -9.75
C ALA A 234 7.71 -20.64 -9.36
N ARG A 235 7.46 -19.59 -10.12
CA ARG A 235 6.24 -18.81 -10.04
C ARG A 235 5.01 -19.71 -10.18
N PRO A 236 4.11 -19.73 -9.20
CA PRO A 236 2.93 -20.61 -9.25
C PRO A 236 1.91 -20.18 -10.30
N PRO A 237 1.10 -21.13 -10.81
CA PRO A 237 -0.03 -20.81 -11.68
C PRO A 237 -1.02 -19.88 -10.96
N ARG A 238 -1.52 -18.87 -11.67
CA ARG A 238 -2.49 -17.90 -11.16
C ARG A 238 -3.91 -18.34 -11.50
N ARG A 239 -4.82 -18.13 -10.55
CA ARG A 239 -6.27 -18.27 -10.81
C ARG A 239 -6.88 -16.98 -11.35
N LEU A 240 -6.26 -15.83 -11.07
CA LEU A 240 -6.68 -14.51 -11.54
C LEU A 240 -5.45 -13.72 -11.98
N TRP A 241 -5.48 -13.15 -13.18
CA TRP A 241 -4.39 -12.30 -13.67
C TRP A 241 -4.89 -11.16 -14.54
N ALA A 242 -4.06 -10.12 -14.70
CA ALA A 242 -4.26 -9.05 -15.65
C ALA A 242 -3.26 -9.16 -16.81
N GLN A 243 -3.70 -8.91 -18.04
CA GLN A 243 -2.84 -8.87 -19.24
C GLN A 243 -2.15 -7.51 -19.33
N ALA A 244 -1.01 -7.36 -18.65
CA ALA A 244 -0.37 -6.07 -18.45
C ALA A 244 0.26 -5.49 -19.73
N ASP A 245 0.56 -6.28 -20.76
CA ASP A 245 0.92 -5.85 -22.10
C ASP A 245 -0.22 -5.11 -22.83
N ARG A 246 -1.46 -5.31 -22.37
CA ARG A 246 -2.66 -4.64 -22.88
C ARG A 246 -3.19 -3.55 -21.94
N LEU A 247 -2.40 -3.16 -20.97
CA LEU A 247 -2.75 -2.07 -20.08
C LEU A 247 -2.73 -0.74 -20.83
N VAL A 248 -3.84 -0.04 -20.81
CA VAL A 248 -3.99 1.28 -21.42
C VAL A 248 -4.22 2.31 -20.32
N THR A 249 -3.41 3.36 -20.30
CA THR A 249 -3.61 4.53 -19.43
C THR A 249 -4.14 5.68 -20.27
N ALA A 250 -5.36 6.13 -19.98
CA ALA A 250 -5.97 7.28 -20.63
C ALA A 250 -5.36 8.61 -20.12
N PRO A 251 -5.54 9.73 -20.86
CA PRO A 251 -5.00 11.04 -20.44
C PRO A 251 -5.51 11.53 -19.07
N ASP A 252 -6.69 11.09 -18.64
CA ASP A 252 -7.26 11.37 -17.31
C ASP A 252 -6.69 10.49 -16.19
N GLY A 253 -5.74 9.61 -16.50
CA GLY A 253 -5.15 8.67 -15.57
C GLY A 253 -5.94 7.37 -15.37
N THR A 254 -7.10 7.22 -16.01
CA THR A 254 -7.87 5.96 -16.00
C THR A 254 -7.07 4.83 -16.62
N VAL A 255 -6.98 3.71 -15.92
CA VAL A 255 -6.35 2.48 -16.40
C VAL A 255 -7.42 1.48 -16.80
N THR A 256 -7.23 0.86 -17.97
CA THR A 256 -8.04 -0.27 -18.43
C THR A 256 -7.12 -1.43 -18.77
N VAL A 257 -7.45 -2.64 -18.29
CA VAL A 257 -6.66 -3.84 -18.52
C VAL A 257 -7.57 -5.06 -18.59
N PRO A 258 -7.39 -5.99 -19.57
CA PRO A 258 -8.11 -7.25 -19.61
C PRO A 258 -7.69 -8.16 -18.46
N LEU A 259 -8.65 -8.89 -17.90
CA LEU A 259 -8.43 -9.95 -16.91
C LEU A 259 -8.58 -11.34 -17.55
N GLY A 260 -7.93 -12.31 -16.94
CA GLY A 260 -8.02 -13.71 -17.31
C GLY A 260 -8.12 -14.63 -16.07
N GLY A 261 -8.32 -15.92 -16.30
CA GLY A 261 -8.55 -16.92 -15.26
C GLY A 261 -10.00 -16.97 -14.80
N ASP A 262 -10.22 -16.96 -13.50
CA ASP A 262 -11.56 -17.06 -12.89
C ASP A 262 -12.48 -15.86 -13.26
N VAL A 263 -11.90 -14.73 -13.70
CA VAL A 263 -12.64 -13.54 -14.13
C VAL A 263 -12.17 -13.13 -15.52
N GLN A 264 -13.04 -13.31 -16.52
CA GLN A 264 -12.78 -12.89 -17.91
C GLN A 264 -13.56 -11.60 -18.21
N ALA A 265 -12.95 -10.45 -17.94
CA ALA A 265 -13.58 -9.14 -18.06
C ALA A 265 -12.54 -8.03 -18.26
N GLY A 266 -12.98 -6.79 -18.47
CA GLY A 266 -12.13 -5.60 -18.42
C GLY A 266 -12.14 -5.00 -17.03
N LEU A 267 -10.96 -4.83 -16.44
CA LEU A 267 -10.78 -4.05 -15.21
C LEU A 267 -10.57 -2.58 -15.58
N ARG A 268 -11.33 -1.68 -14.98
CA ARG A 268 -11.18 -0.24 -15.10
C ARG A 268 -10.89 0.38 -13.73
N LEU A 269 -9.84 1.20 -13.66
CA LEU A 269 -9.42 1.88 -12.43
C LEU A 269 -9.16 3.36 -12.72
N ARG A 270 -9.48 4.21 -11.75
CA ARG A 270 -9.23 5.67 -11.82
C ARG A 270 -7.84 6.07 -11.30
N VAL A 271 -7.03 5.12 -10.87
CA VAL A 271 -5.71 5.36 -10.32
C VAL A 271 -4.69 4.70 -11.24
N PRO A 272 -3.71 5.45 -11.76
CA PRO A 272 -2.73 4.92 -12.71
C PRO A 272 -1.73 3.96 -12.05
N GLY A 273 -1.06 3.19 -12.91
CA GLY A 273 0.09 2.36 -12.56
C GLY A 273 -0.24 0.89 -12.30
N LEU A 274 0.74 0.04 -12.65
CA LEU A 274 0.65 -1.42 -12.53
C LEU A 274 0.41 -1.89 -11.08
N HIS A 275 0.97 -1.17 -10.10
CA HIS A 275 0.75 -1.47 -8.67
C HIS A 275 -0.73 -1.38 -8.27
N THR A 276 -1.51 -0.49 -8.90
CA THR A 276 -2.95 -0.39 -8.64
C THR A 276 -3.70 -1.59 -9.21
N VAL A 277 -3.23 -2.12 -10.34
CA VAL A 277 -3.75 -3.37 -10.91
C VAL A 277 -3.52 -4.54 -9.93
N TYR A 278 -2.33 -4.69 -9.35
CA TYR A 278 -2.08 -5.70 -8.31
C TYR A 278 -3.01 -5.57 -7.11
N ASN A 279 -3.23 -4.34 -6.63
CA ASN A 279 -4.14 -4.08 -5.51
C ASN A 279 -5.59 -4.50 -5.85
N ALA A 280 -6.03 -4.22 -7.08
CA ALA A 280 -7.35 -4.62 -7.56
C ALA A 280 -7.46 -6.14 -7.75
N LEU A 281 -6.42 -6.83 -8.24
CA LEU A 281 -6.40 -8.29 -8.35
C LEU A 281 -6.51 -8.96 -6.98
N GLY A 282 -5.73 -8.51 -5.99
CA GLY A 282 -5.84 -9.00 -4.61
C GLY A 282 -7.24 -8.75 -4.01
N THR A 283 -7.84 -7.59 -4.33
CA THR A 283 -9.22 -7.27 -3.95
C THR A 283 -10.23 -8.22 -4.60
N LEU A 284 -10.18 -8.39 -5.91
CA LEU A 284 -11.09 -9.27 -6.65
C LEU A 284 -10.99 -10.71 -6.15
N ALA A 285 -9.78 -11.24 -5.97
CA ALA A 285 -9.57 -12.57 -5.46
C ALA A 285 -10.13 -12.76 -4.04
N LEU A 286 -9.92 -11.77 -3.14
CA LEU A 286 -10.49 -11.80 -1.79
C LEU A 286 -12.02 -11.73 -1.82
N THR A 287 -12.58 -10.76 -2.54
CA THR A 287 -14.04 -10.54 -2.54
C THR A 287 -14.80 -11.65 -3.24
N SER A 288 -14.22 -12.27 -4.29
CA SER A 288 -14.74 -13.47 -4.89
C SER A 288 -14.73 -14.66 -3.90
N HIS A 289 -13.63 -14.87 -3.17
CA HIS A 289 -13.55 -15.87 -2.09
C HIS A 289 -14.63 -15.64 -1.01
N LEU A 290 -14.95 -14.40 -0.72
CA LEU A 290 -16.01 -14.00 0.22
C LEU A 290 -17.43 -14.03 -0.39
N GLY A 291 -17.59 -14.52 -1.63
CA GLY A 291 -18.89 -14.73 -2.28
C GLY A 291 -19.49 -13.50 -2.96
N VAL A 292 -18.70 -12.45 -3.23
CA VAL A 292 -19.17 -11.30 -4.01
C VAL A 292 -19.02 -11.61 -5.51
N ALA A 293 -20.05 -11.34 -6.30
CA ALA A 293 -20.02 -11.52 -7.75
C ALA A 293 -19.00 -10.61 -8.41
N SER A 294 -18.27 -11.14 -9.40
CA SER A 294 -17.18 -10.41 -10.07
C SER A 294 -17.66 -9.13 -10.74
N GLU A 295 -18.83 -9.12 -11.35
CA GLU A 295 -19.43 -7.96 -12.00
C GLU A 295 -19.68 -6.84 -11.00
N GLN A 296 -20.18 -7.16 -9.81
CA GLN A 296 -20.40 -6.20 -8.73
C GLN A 296 -19.07 -5.64 -8.21
N ALA A 297 -18.08 -6.50 -8.01
CA ALA A 297 -16.75 -6.09 -7.57
C ALA A 297 -16.07 -5.16 -8.58
N LEU A 298 -16.13 -5.47 -9.88
CA LEU A 298 -15.60 -4.64 -10.98
C LEU A 298 -16.31 -3.29 -11.05
N ALA A 299 -17.64 -3.25 -10.90
CA ALA A 299 -18.41 -2.00 -10.87
C ALA A 299 -18.01 -1.10 -9.69
N SER A 300 -17.75 -1.68 -8.52
CA SER A 300 -17.26 -0.95 -7.35
C SER A 300 -15.84 -0.42 -7.56
N LEU A 301 -14.94 -1.25 -8.09
CA LEU A 301 -13.55 -0.86 -8.38
C LEU A 301 -13.46 0.28 -9.40
N ALA A 302 -14.33 0.30 -10.41
CA ALA A 302 -14.38 1.38 -11.39
C ALA A 302 -14.74 2.76 -10.78
N ARG A 303 -15.34 2.77 -9.59
CA ARG A 303 -15.73 3.99 -8.84
C ARG A 303 -14.78 4.30 -7.67
N TYR A 304 -13.80 3.43 -7.44
CA TYR A 304 -12.86 3.61 -6.34
C TYR A 304 -12.14 4.95 -6.43
N GLN A 305 -12.12 5.68 -5.32
CA GLN A 305 -11.37 6.92 -5.15
C GLN A 305 -10.21 6.69 -4.18
N PRO A 306 -9.01 7.11 -4.55
CA PRO A 306 -7.84 6.93 -3.68
C PRO A 306 -7.97 7.77 -2.41
N VAL A 307 -7.50 7.24 -1.29
CA VAL A 307 -7.37 8.03 -0.06
C VAL A 307 -6.25 9.06 -0.22
N PHE A 308 -6.35 10.16 0.54
CA PHE A 308 -5.35 11.22 0.51
C PHE A 308 -3.92 10.68 0.70
N GLY A 309 -3.03 11.06 -0.22
CA GLY A 309 -1.64 10.60 -0.23
C GLY A 309 -1.41 9.30 -1.02
N ARG A 310 -2.42 8.77 -1.70
CA ARG A 310 -2.32 7.58 -2.57
C ARG A 310 -2.85 7.91 -3.96
N TRP A 311 -2.08 8.69 -4.73
CA TRP A 311 -2.51 9.27 -6.01
C TRP A 311 -3.69 10.23 -5.89
N SER A 312 -3.90 10.82 -4.72
CA SER A 312 -4.93 11.84 -4.55
C SER A 312 -4.57 13.12 -5.29
N CYS A 313 -5.57 13.73 -5.92
CA CYS A 313 -5.40 14.94 -6.71
C CYS A 313 -6.20 16.08 -6.12
N VAL A 314 -5.59 17.27 -6.03
CA VAL A 314 -6.26 18.50 -5.60
C VAL A 314 -5.91 19.65 -6.54
N ARG A 315 -6.82 20.62 -6.65
CA ARG A 315 -6.67 21.76 -7.55
C ARG A 315 -6.88 23.09 -6.84
N ARG A 316 -6.12 24.09 -7.25
CA ARG A 316 -6.36 25.49 -6.89
C ARG A 316 -6.08 26.38 -8.11
N GLY A 317 -7.13 26.99 -8.67
CA GLY A 317 -7.01 27.70 -9.93
C GLY A 317 -6.56 26.76 -11.07
N GLN A 318 -5.45 27.09 -11.74
CA GLN A 318 -4.89 26.25 -12.79
C GLN A 318 -3.91 25.19 -12.28
N THR A 319 -3.47 25.30 -11.02
CA THR A 319 -2.48 24.39 -10.42
C THR A 319 -3.12 23.11 -9.97
N LEU A 320 -2.63 21.98 -10.48
CA LEU A 320 -3.00 20.62 -10.11
C LEU A 320 -1.86 20.00 -9.30
N VAL A 321 -2.15 19.45 -8.14
CA VAL A 321 -1.18 18.73 -7.30
C VAL A 321 -1.64 17.31 -7.10
N GLN A 322 -0.84 16.36 -7.61
CA GLN A 322 -1.01 14.94 -7.35
C GLN A 322 -0.09 14.51 -6.21
N VAL A 323 -0.64 13.87 -5.20
CA VAL A 323 0.09 13.45 -4.00
C VAL A 323 0.20 11.93 -3.97
N ASN A 324 1.44 11.42 -3.97
CA ASN A 324 1.68 9.99 -3.79
C ASN A 324 2.81 9.75 -2.78
N LEU A 325 2.48 9.12 -1.67
CA LEU A 325 3.42 8.74 -0.62
C LEU A 325 4.34 7.63 -1.12
N ALA A 326 5.65 7.83 -0.92
CA ALA A 326 6.66 6.80 -1.10
C ALA A 326 7.60 6.79 0.11
N LYS A 327 7.94 5.60 0.62
CA LYS A 327 8.72 5.41 1.85
C LYS A 327 9.78 4.33 1.74
N ASN A 328 9.91 3.71 0.58
CA ASN A 328 10.91 2.70 0.26
C ASN A 328 11.27 2.74 -1.23
N PRO A 329 12.37 2.09 -1.68
CA PRO A 329 12.84 2.14 -3.05
C PRO A 329 11.78 1.65 -4.05
N ALA A 330 11.18 0.47 -3.80
CA ALA A 330 10.18 -0.12 -4.69
C ALA A 330 8.96 0.80 -4.89
N GLY A 331 8.46 1.43 -3.82
CA GLY A 331 7.36 2.39 -3.89
C GLY A 331 7.73 3.67 -4.64
N MET A 332 8.95 4.18 -4.48
CA MET A 332 9.42 5.37 -5.19
C MET A 332 9.64 5.06 -6.68
N ASN A 333 10.32 3.96 -7.01
CA ASN A 333 10.52 3.53 -8.39
C ASN A 333 9.18 3.40 -9.14
N GLN A 334 8.21 2.75 -8.51
CA GLN A 334 6.87 2.63 -9.09
C GLN A 334 6.19 4.00 -9.29
N THR A 335 6.36 4.91 -8.34
CA THR A 335 5.81 6.27 -8.46
C THR A 335 6.45 7.03 -9.62
N LEU A 336 7.78 6.99 -9.74
CA LEU A 336 8.51 7.64 -10.82
C LEU A 336 8.12 7.09 -12.21
N ARG A 337 8.00 5.76 -12.34
CA ARG A 337 7.48 5.12 -13.58
C ARG A 337 6.09 5.64 -13.94
N THR A 338 5.20 5.68 -12.96
CA THR A 338 3.82 6.12 -13.20
C THR A 338 3.78 7.60 -13.59
N VAL A 339 4.56 8.46 -12.94
CA VAL A 339 4.69 9.88 -13.31
C VAL A 339 5.31 10.03 -14.70
N GLY A 340 6.32 9.23 -15.03
CA GLY A 340 6.97 9.20 -16.34
C GLY A 340 6.02 8.85 -17.47
N ALA A 341 5.10 7.91 -17.24
CA ALA A 341 4.11 7.47 -18.22
C ALA A 341 3.01 8.52 -18.52
N VAL A 342 2.82 9.52 -17.65
CA VAL A 342 1.85 10.60 -17.91
C VAL A 342 2.48 11.62 -18.87
N PRO A 343 1.85 11.92 -20.02
CA PRO A 343 2.38 12.90 -20.96
C PRO A 343 2.28 14.34 -20.45
N GLY A 344 3.10 15.22 -20.99
CA GLY A 344 3.06 16.67 -20.74
C GLY A 344 4.05 17.17 -19.68
N PRO A 345 4.10 18.51 -19.50
CA PRO A 345 5.02 19.16 -18.58
C PRO A 345 4.71 18.79 -17.14
N LYS A 346 5.75 18.61 -16.34
CA LYS A 346 5.60 18.24 -14.91
C LYS A 346 6.68 18.88 -14.05
N ALA A 347 6.30 19.21 -12.84
CA ALA A 347 7.22 19.59 -11.76
C ALA A 347 7.13 18.59 -10.62
N LEU A 348 8.26 18.31 -9.96
CA LEU A 348 8.35 17.36 -8.88
C LEU A 348 8.66 18.07 -7.56
N ILE A 349 8.00 17.66 -6.47
CA ILE A 349 8.37 18.03 -5.12
C ILE A 349 8.65 16.76 -4.32
N PHE A 350 9.89 16.57 -3.89
CA PHE A 350 10.26 15.53 -2.94
C PHE A 350 10.22 16.09 -1.51
N VAL A 351 9.47 15.45 -0.62
CA VAL A 351 9.43 15.80 0.81
C VAL A 351 10.01 14.65 1.61
N LEU A 352 11.28 14.72 1.94
CA LEU A 352 11.99 13.66 2.65
C LEU A 352 12.15 14.03 4.14
N ASN A 353 11.52 13.22 5.00
CA ASN A 353 11.67 13.30 6.44
C ASN A 353 12.29 12.00 6.99
N ASP A 354 12.91 12.11 8.19
CA ASP A 354 13.54 11.02 8.94
C ASP A 354 12.98 10.91 10.38
N ASN A 355 11.70 11.22 10.55
CA ASN A 355 11.04 11.03 11.83
C ASN A 355 10.86 9.51 12.13
N ILE A 356 10.62 9.17 13.40
CA ILE A 356 10.50 7.76 13.84
C ILE A 356 9.55 6.93 12.96
N ALA A 357 8.45 7.52 12.50
CA ALA A 357 7.48 6.80 11.66
C ALA A 357 7.87 6.72 10.17
N ASP A 358 8.88 7.50 9.72
CA ASP A 358 9.45 7.38 8.36
C ASP A 358 10.58 6.35 8.30
N GLY A 359 11.15 5.96 9.46
CA GLY A 359 12.46 5.35 9.57
C GLY A 359 13.56 6.42 9.66
N ARG A 360 14.53 6.22 10.54
CA ARG A 360 15.64 7.16 10.70
C ARG A 360 16.73 6.99 9.65
N ASP A 361 16.84 5.77 9.13
CA ASP A 361 17.73 5.46 8.03
C ASP A 361 17.11 5.91 6.70
N ILE A 362 17.75 6.89 6.07
CA ILE A 362 17.35 7.41 4.76
C ILE A 362 18.21 6.84 3.62
N SER A 363 19.09 5.89 3.91
CA SER A 363 19.99 5.31 2.89
C SER A 363 19.22 4.67 1.72
N TRP A 364 17.97 4.27 1.95
CA TRP A 364 17.09 3.73 0.93
C TRP A 364 16.92 4.62 -0.32
N ILE A 365 17.16 5.95 -0.19
CA ILE A 365 17.08 6.85 -1.36
C ILE A 365 18.16 6.54 -2.40
N TRP A 366 19.25 5.89 -2.00
CA TRP A 366 20.32 5.49 -2.91
C TRP A 366 20.00 4.22 -3.70
N ASP A 367 19.04 3.45 -3.21
CA ASP A 367 18.50 2.26 -3.90
C ASP A 367 17.35 2.60 -4.88
N ILE A 368 16.96 3.88 -4.98
CA ILE A 368 16.01 4.34 -6.00
C ILE A 368 16.73 4.40 -7.33
N ASP A 369 16.11 3.87 -8.35
CA ASP A 369 16.62 3.84 -9.72
C ASP A 369 16.31 5.19 -10.44
N MET A 370 16.83 6.28 -9.86
CA MET A 370 16.54 7.64 -10.36
C MET A 370 17.15 7.91 -11.72
N GLU A 371 18.29 7.28 -12.02
CA GLU A 371 19.02 7.43 -13.26
C GLU A 371 18.17 7.07 -14.49
N ASP A 372 17.37 6.00 -14.35
CA ASP A 372 16.53 5.46 -15.42
C ASP A 372 15.06 5.89 -15.30
N LEU A 373 14.56 6.10 -14.09
CA LEU A 373 13.13 6.29 -13.83
C LEU A 373 12.70 7.73 -13.60
N LEU A 374 13.64 8.64 -13.29
CA LEU A 374 13.25 10.03 -13.04
C LEU A 374 12.66 10.64 -14.30
N PRO A 375 11.37 11.03 -14.30
CA PRO A 375 10.75 11.59 -15.48
C PRO A 375 11.38 12.93 -15.84
N GLU A 376 11.37 13.28 -17.11
CA GLU A 376 11.78 14.61 -17.54
C GLU A 376 10.87 15.64 -16.88
N ALA A 377 11.45 16.45 -16.00
CA ALA A 377 10.75 17.48 -15.25
C ALA A 377 11.33 18.86 -15.58
N GLU A 378 10.45 19.86 -15.67
CA GLU A 378 10.86 21.26 -15.89
C GLU A 378 11.49 21.86 -14.65
N ALA A 379 11.03 21.46 -13.46
CA ALA A 379 11.55 21.88 -12.18
C ALA A 379 11.42 20.78 -11.12
N ILE A 380 12.41 20.66 -10.24
CA ILE A 380 12.42 19.73 -9.13
C ILE A 380 12.71 20.53 -7.85
N VAL A 381 11.88 20.34 -6.84
CA VAL A 381 12.08 20.98 -5.52
C VAL A 381 12.22 19.90 -4.47
N THR A 382 13.21 20.08 -3.59
CA THR A 382 13.38 19.21 -2.42
C THR A 382 13.05 20.00 -1.14
N THR A 383 12.33 19.37 -0.23
CA THR A 383 11.96 19.93 1.08
C THR A 383 11.86 18.85 2.15
N GLY A 384 11.57 19.21 3.39
CA GLY A 384 11.56 18.29 4.53
C GLY A 384 12.85 18.36 5.34
N THR A 385 12.96 17.49 6.36
CA THR A 385 14.12 17.45 7.27
C THR A 385 15.40 17.03 6.57
N ARG A 386 15.31 16.19 5.54
CA ARG A 386 16.41 15.62 4.73
C ARG A 386 16.42 16.12 3.28
N ARG A 387 16.00 17.37 3.08
CA ARG A 387 15.95 17.98 1.74
C ARG A 387 17.28 18.03 1.01
N HIS A 388 18.38 18.22 1.75
CA HIS A 388 19.72 18.35 1.17
C HIS A 388 20.26 17.01 0.68
N GLU A 389 19.97 15.92 1.41
CA GLU A 389 20.33 14.56 1.02
C GLU A 389 19.57 14.13 -0.24
N MET A 390 18.29 14.49 -0.36
CA MET A 390 17.54 14.24 -1.59
C MET A 390 18.09 15.07 -2.76
N ALA A 391 18.45 16.34 -2.53
CA ALA A 391 19.09 17.15 -3.57
C ALA A 391 20.45 16.57 -4.01
N LEU A 392 21.22 16.03 -3.06
CA LEU A 392 22.47 15.34 -3.34
C LEU A 392 22.23 14.08 -4.17
N ARG A 393 21.22 13.26 -3.81
CA ARG A 393 20.85 12.05 -4.57
C ARG A 393 20.49 12.40 -6.03
N LEU A 394 19.68 13.46 -6.25
CA LEU A 394 19.33 13.96 -7.58
C LEU A 394 20.56 14.40 -8.39
N LYS A 395 21.50 15.07 -7.74
CA LYS A 395 22.77 15.46 -8.38
C LYS A 395 23.55 14.22 -8.87
N TYR A 396 23.64 13.18 -8.03
CA TYR A 396 24.32 11.93 -8.43
C TYR A 396 23.55 11.13 -9.48
N ALA A 397 22.24 11.32 -9.58
CA ALA A 397 21.43 10.80 -10.69
C ALA A 397 21.58 11.58 -11.99
N GLY A 398 22.52 12.54 -12.05
CA GLY A 398 22.79 13.32 -13.27
C GLY A 398 21.83 14.48 -13.53
N VAL A 399 20.95 14.83 -12.57
CA VAL A 399 20.01 15.94 -12.75
C VAL A 399 20.78 17.27 -12.75
N PRO A 400 20.60 18.13 -13.79
CA PRO A 400 21.21 19.44 -13.80
C PRO A 400 20.87 20.27 -12.56
N THR A 401 21.87 20.81 -11.88
CA THR A 401 21.67 21.57 -10.62
C THR A 401 20.77 22.77 -10.80
N ALA A 402 20.72 23.36 -12.01
CA ALA A 402 19.82 24.47 -12.34
C ALA A 402 18.32 24.08 -12.27
N LYS A 403 18.00 22.80 -12.43
CA LYS A 403 16.62 22.27 -12.33
C LYS A 403 16.23 21.96 -10.87
N VAL A 404 17.18 21.81 -9.94
CA VAL A 404 16.93 21.40 -8.55
C VAL A 404 17.02 22.60 -7.62
N GLN A 405 15.98 22.80 -6.82
CA GLN A 405 15.97 23.81 -5.78
C GLN A 405 15.57 23.21 -4.44
N THR A 406 16.16 23.72 -3.37
CA THR A 406 15.86 23.28 -2.01
C THR A 406 15.12 24.38 -1.26
N THR A 407 14.01 24.04 -0.59
CA THR A 407 13.19 24.99 0.16
C THR A 407 13.02 24.55 1.61
N PRO A 408 12.80 25.51 2.54
CA PRO A 408 12.66 25.20 3.97
C PRO A 408 11.29 24.55 4.31
N SER A 409 10.29 24.69 3.45
CA SER A 409 8.94 24.18 3.71
C SER A 409 8.21 23.83 2.41
N LEU A 410 7.18 23.00 2.52
CA LEU A 410 6.32 22.65 1.40
C LEU A 410 5.57 23.89 0.85
N ALA A 411 5.13 24.80 1.71
CA ALA A 411 4.47 26.04 1.27
C ALA A 411 5.38 26.85 0.36
N ALA A 412 6.66 27.04 0.75
CA ALA A 412 7.65 27.72 -0.08
C ALA A 412 7.92 26.98 -1.40
N ALA A 413 7.91 25.63 -1.41
CA ALA A 413 8.06 24.84 -2.62
C ALA A 413 6.91 25.06 -3.61
N LEU A 414 5.68 25.04 -3.13
CA LEU A 414 4.50 25.28 -3.97
C LEU A 414 4.48 26.70 -4.52
N GLU A 415 4.74 27.70 -3.68
CA GLU A 415 4.80 29.10 -4.10
C GLU A 415 5.86 29.33 -5.18
N LEU A 416 7.05 28.72 -5.03
CA LEU A 416 8.13 28.80 -5.99
C LEU A 416 7.69 28.23 -7.35
N LEU A 417 7.08 27.05 -7.38
CA LEU A 417 6.63 26.43 -8.61
C LEU A 417 5.48 27.20 -9.27
N GLN A 418 4.53 27.71 -8.49
CA GLN A 418 3.44 28.55 -8.99
C GLN A 418 3.95 29.85 -9.64
N ARG A 419 4.94 30.53 -9.00
CA ARG A 419 5.59 31.72 -9.59
C ARG A 419 6.31 31.43 -10.91
N ARG A 420 6.73 30.17 -11.13
CA ARG A 420 7.34 29.69 -12.39
C ARG A 420 6.31 29.22 -13.41
N GLY A 421 5.02 29.35 -13.13
CA GLY A 421 3.95 28.91 -14.02
C GLY A 421 3.76 27.39 -14.08
N GLN A 422 4.33 26.65 -13.11
CA GLN A 422 4.17 25.20 -13.06
C GLN A 422 2.77 24.82 -12.58
N ASN A 423 1.97 24.24 -13.46
CA ASN A 423 0.57 23.92 -13.20
C ASN A 423 0.31 22.42 -12.94
N SER A 424 1.25 21.55 -13.27
CA SER A 424 1.18 20.10 -13.03
C SER A 424 2.29 19.69 -12.06
N ILE A 425 1.94 19.47 -10.80
CA ILE A 425 2.89 19.22 -9.72
C ILE A 425 2.66 17.82 -9.15
N TYR A 426 3.69 17.01 -9.11
CA TYR A 426 3.72 15.72 -8.44
C TYR A 426 4.45 15.84 -7.11
N LEU A 427 3.72 15.62 -6.03
CA LEU A 427 4.21 15.74 -4.66
C LEU A 427 4.46 14.37 -4.06
N LEU A 428 5.71 14.08 -3.74
CA LEU A 428 6.23 12.77 -3.34
C LEU A 428 6.72 12.83 -1.87
N PRO A 429 5.80 12.75 -0.89
CA PRO A 429 6.16 12.84 0.51
C PRO A 429 6.47 11.48 1.13
N THR A 430 7.33 11.47 2.17
CA THR A 430 7.38 10.39 3.15
C THR A 430 6.18 10.44 4.10
N TYR A 431 6.03 9.43 4.95
CA TYR A 431 4.81 9.23 5.74
C TYR A 431 4.48 10.41 6.68
N THR A 432 5.46 10.89 7.44
CA THR A 432 5.20 11.98 8.40
C THR A 432 4.95 13.32 7.73
N ALA A 433 5.45 13.50 6.50
CA ALA A 433 5.20 14.69 5.69
C ALA A 433 3.73 14.84 5.29
N LEU A 434 2.95 13.75 5.22
CA LEU A 434 1.53 13.80 4.86
C LEU A 434 0.70 14.75 5.75
N LYS A 435 1.08 14.92 7.02
CA LYS A 435 0.41 15.87 7.92
C LYS A 435 0.63 17.31 7.47
N GLU A 436 1.85 17.65 7.09
CA GLU A 436 2.18 18.98 6.53
C GLU A 436 1.49 19.17 5.17
N VAL A 437 1.54 18.16 4.30
CA VAL A 437 0.88 18.18 2.98
C VAL A 437 -0.62 18.47 3.14
N ARG A 438 -1.31 17.73 4.01
CA ARG A 438 -2.75 17.92 4.27
C ARG A 438 -3.06 19.33 4.77
N ARG A 439 -2.22 19.88 5.65
CA ARG A 439 -2.38 21.23 6.16
C ARG A 439 -2.13 22.30 5.09
N THR A 440 -1.09 22.11 4.28
CA THR A 440 -0.71 23.06 3.22
C THR A 440 -1.70 23.09 2.08
N LEU A 441 -2.28 21.91 1.75
CA LEU A 441 -3.31 21.77 0.71
C LEU A 441 -4.74 21.91 1.26
N ALA A 442 -4.92 22.32 2.53
CA ALA A 442 -6.24 22.57 3.09
C ALA A 442 -6.94 23.70 2.30
N GLY A 443 -8.19 23.46 1.91
CA GLY A 443 -8.97 24.41 1.09
C GLY A 443 -8.70 24.35 -0.41
N TRP A 444 -7.89 23.38 -0.88
CA TRP A 444 -7.80 23.05 -2.30
C TRP A 444 -8.93 22.08 -2.67
N ASP A 445 -9.49 22.25 -3.86
CA ASP A 445 -10.61 21.44 -4.31
C ASP A 445 -10.14 20.02 -4.68
N PRO A 446 -10.74 18.96 -4.13
CA PRO A 446 -10.45 17.62 -4.55
C PRO A 446 -10.89 17.43 -6.01
N VAL A 447 -9.99 16.82 -6.80
CA VAL A 447 -10.28 16.46 -8.20
C VAL A 447 -10.58 14.97 -8.23
N ALA A 448 -11.80 14.61 -8.65
CA ALA A 448 -12.14 13.24 -8.96
C ALA A 448 -11.33 12.82 -10.20
N GLN A 449 -10.53 11.79 -10.05
CA GLN A 449 -9.82 11.14 -11.17
C GLN A 449 -10.75 10.16 -11.88
#